data_4566e3a1793228ab9bfc39bcf77b187d
#
_entry.id   4566e3a1793228ab9bfc39bcf77b187d
#
_cell.length_a   1.000
_cell.length_b   1.000
_cell.length_c   1.000
_cell.angle_alpha   90.00
_cell.angle_beta   90.00
_cell.angle_gamma   90.00
#
_symmetry.space_group_name_H-M   'P 1'
#
loop_
_entity.id
_entity.type
_entity.pdbx_description
1 polymer ?
#
loop_
_entity_poly.entity_id
_entity_poly.type
_entity_poly.pdbx_seq_one_letter_code
_entity_poly.pdbx_strand_id
1 'polypeptide(L)'
;MPKAKETGAASAPAKKTAGRRSYRSYGKIKPAPGKSKAEPKPIKVSFLGGLNEVGKNMTLFEYGEDMFLVDCGLAFPDQDMLGVDLVLPDFTYVERNADRIRGIVITHGHEDHIGGLPYLLKVLNVPVYGTKLTVGLIQGKLREHGLLNSASLNVINPGDVITLGGFTVEAIHVNHSIPDALGLAIRCEGGTIVHTGDFKIDTTPIDGGMMDLGRLAEIGQEGVLCLMSDSTNAERPGFTESERKVGESFETLFRKAGNNRIIVATFSSNIHRVQQIMNVAASLGRKVALVGRSLENVVSISAELGYLNIPEGIVIDINMINRYPADKLVIITTGSQGEPMSALTRMAFSDHRKVEIHPNDYVIISATPIPGNEKTVSRVVNELMKLGADVVYEKMYEVHVSGHACQEELKMIIGIVKPKYFIPVHGELKHLRKHAGLALSMGIPKENILIADNGRVAEISKKALRCTSTVPAGRVFVDGYGVGDVGSVVLRDRKHLAQDGLVIVAVCIDRESGMIVSGPDVVTRGFVYVKESEELINAAREVAVEAIEAQTDGGYFDWNSIKASLRDEISHLMYERTKRSPMILPVIMEV
;
A
#
# COMPACT_ATOMS: atom_id res chain seq x y z
N MET A 1 53.10 -51.49 -30.80
CA MET A 1 53.92 -51.73 -31.98
C MET A 1 53.07 -52.11 -33.17
N PRO A 2 53.33 -51.69 -34.45
CA PRO A 2 54.50 -50.91 -34.91
C PRO A 2 54.17 -49.70 -35.72
N LYS A 3 55.10 -48.72 -35.75
CA LYS A 3 55.89 -48.05 -36.83
C LYS A 3 55.11 -47.11 -37.80
N ALA A 4 55.26 -45.83 -37.76
CA ALA A 4 56.34 -44.96 -38.25
C ALA A 4 56.63 -45.01 -39.76
N LYS A 5 56.54 -43.84 -40.41
CA LYS A 5 57.42 -43.26 -41.43
C LYS A 5 56.84 -41.90 -41.82
N GLU A 6 57.52 -40.76 -41.57
CA GLU A 6 58.50 -40.03 -42.35
C GLU A 6 58.18 -39.99 -43.86
N THR A 7 58.05 -38.84 -44.50
CA THR A 7 59.04 -37.86 -44.90
C THR A 7 58.44 -36.78 -45.81
N GLY A 8 59.03 -35.60 -45.90
CA GLY A 8 58.97 -34.78 -47.09
C GLY A 8 59.06 -33.25 -46.87
N ALA A 9 60.27 -32.75 -46.79
CA ALA A 9 60.59 -31.33 -46.90
C ALA A 9 60.57 -30.87 -48.35
N ALA A 10 60.09 -29.62 -48.62
CA ALA A 10 60.52 -28.84 -49.79
C ALA A 10 60.20 -27.34 -49.57
N SER A 11 61.21 -26.57 -49.34
CA SER A 11 61.79 -25.45 -50.11
C SER A 11 60.85 -24.20 -50.31
N ALA A 12 61.34 -23.09 -49.76
CA ALA A 12 60.89 -21.71 -50.05
C ALA A 12 61.35 -21.24 -51.42
N PRO A 13 60.66 -20.26 -52.01
CA PRO A 13 61.34 -19.29 -52.85
C PRO A 13 61.07 -17.83 -52.50
N ALA A 14 62.18 -17.09 -52.44
CA ALA A 14 62.47 -15.74 -52.96
C ALA A 14 61.56 -14.55 -52.75
N LYS A 15 62.10 -13.57 -52.06
CA LYS A 15 61.70 -12.15 -51.96
C LYS A 15 61.62 -11.48 -53.32
N LYS A 16 60.52 -10.76 -53.63
CA LYS A 16 60.45 -9.70 -54.61
C LYS A 16 60.14 -8.39 -53.90
N THR A 17 61.09 -7.46 -53.99
CA THR A 17 60.96 -6.07 -53.61
C THR A 17 59.96 -5.36 -54.53
N ALA A 18 58.94 -4.71 -53.99
CA ALA A 18 58.02 -3.83 -54.71
C ALA A 18 58.00 -2.45 -54.05
N GLY A 19 58.10 -1.44 -54.89
CA GLY A 19 58.40 -0.08 -54.59
C GLY A 19 57.47 0.70 -53.68
N ARG A 20 58.06 1.63 -52.96
CA ARG A 20 57.38 2.67 -52.22
C ARG A 20 56.59 3.60 -53.15
N ARG A 21 55.25 3.54 -53.13
CA ARG A 21 54.39 4.62 -53.63
C ARG A 21 54.13 5.60 -52.49
N SER A 22 54.51 6.84 -52.68
CA SER A 22 54.26 7.98 -51.82
C SER A 22 52.75 8.29 -51.83
N TYR A 23 52.06 8.12 -50.67
CA TYR A 23 50.73 8.65 -50.54
C TYR A 23 50.77 10.15 -50.25
N ARG A 24 50.18 10.95 -51.15
CA ARG A 24 49.84 12.35 -50.91
C ARG A 24 48.94 12.46 -49.69
N SER A 25 49.32 13.25 -48.69
CA SER A 25 48.48 13.62 -47.55
C SER A 25 47.31 14.47 -48.05
N TYR A 26 46.12 13.90 -47.99
CA TYR A 26 44.89 14.69 -48.09
C TYR A 26 44.76 15.52 -46.80
N GLY A 27 44.59 16.82 -46.95
CA GLY A 27 44.39 17.75 -45.86
C GLY A 27 43.18 17.34 -45.01
N LYS A 28 43.34 17.32 -43.70
CA LYS A 28 42.24 17.11 -42.73
C LYS A 28 41.21 18.22 -42.95
N ILE A 29 40.06 17.89 -43.54
CA ILE A 29 38.87 18.73 -43.51
C ILE A 29 38.45 18.80 -42.04
N LYS A 30 38.57 20.00 -41.43
CA LYS A 30 37.97 20.25 -40.11
C LYS A 30 36.44 20.07 -40.26
N PRO A 31 35.81 19.22 -39.48
CA PRO A 31 34.35 19.16 -39.48
C PRO A 31 33.81 20.53 -39.06
N ALA A 32 32.81 21.04 -39.79
CA ALA A 32 32.08 22.24 -39.41
C ALA A 32 31.59 22.11 -37.96
N PRO A 33 31.55 23.19 -37.16
CA PRO A 33 31.03 23.14 -35.81
C PRO A 33 29.56 22.73 -35.89
N GLY A 34 29.28 21.46 -35.56
CA GLY A 34 27.94 20.96 -35.41
C GLY A 34 27.26 21.82 -34.34
N LYS A 35 26.06 22.32 -34.65
CA LYS A 35 25.20 22.96 -33.65
C LYS A 35 25.19 22.02 -32.42
N SER A 36 25.64 22.49 -31.29
CA SER A 36 25.55 21.75 -30.03
C SER A 36 24.09 21.42 -29.84
N LYS A 37 23.71 20.14 -29.87
CA LYS A 37 22.38 19.74 -29.46
C LYS A 37 22.21 20.29 -28.04
N ALA A 38 21.13 21.04 -27.80
CA ALA A 38 20.79 21.50 -26.47
C ALA A 38 20.77 20.28 -25.53
N GLU A 39 21.29 20.44 -24.33
CA GLU A 39 21.27 19.36 -23.36
C GLU A 39 19.80 18.92 -23.10
N PRO A 40 19.51 17.61 -23.00
CA PRO A 40 18.18 17.14 -22.68
C PRO A 40 17.69 17.76 -21.36
N LYS A 41 16.41 18.11 -21.30
CA LYS A 41 15.80 18.58 -20.06
C LYS A 41 15.95 17.50 -18.97
N PRO A 42 15.98 17.86 -17.69
CA PRO A 42 15.93 16.87 -16.61
C PRO A 42 14.57 16.16 -16.59
N ILE A 43 14.57 14.90 -16.18
CA ILE A 43 13.36 14.18 -15.84
C ILE A 43 12.98 14.61 -14.42
N LYS A 44 11.72 14.95 -14.19
CA LYS A 44 11.22 15.22 -12.85
C LYS A 44 10.36 14.05 -12.38
N VAL A 45 10.55 13.67 -11.13
CA VAL A 45 9.77 12.64 -10.45
C VAL A 45 9.20 13.22 -9.17
N SER A 46 7.87 13.28 -9.09
CA SER A 46 7.14 13.77 -7.93
C SER A 46 6.52 12.59 -7.18
N PHE A 47 6.84 12.47 -5.90
CA PHE A 47 6.31 11.41 -5.04
C PHE A 47 5.03 11.92 -4.36
N LEU A 48 3.88 11.41 -4.76
CA LEU A 48 2.58 11.83 -4.21
C LEU A 48 2.11 10.89 -3.08
N GLY A 49 2.74 9.72 -2.96
CA GLY A 49 2.54 8.75 -1.91
C GLY A 49 3.56 7.61 -1.99
N GLY A 50 3.60 6.72 -0.97
CA GLY A 50 4.44 5.53 -0.93
C GLY A 50 5.86 5.74 -0.35
N LEU A 51 6.21 6.94 0.10
CA LEU A 51 7.47 7.21 0.78
C LEU A 51 7.25 7.53 2.26
N ASN A 52 8.13 6.97 3.12
CA ASN A 52 8.05 7.06 4.58
C ASN A 52 6.73 6.48 5.16
N GLU A 53 6.04 5.67 4.38
CA GLU A 53 4.79 4.99 4.73
C GLU A 53 4.68 3.69 3.90
N VAL A 54 3.77 2.82 4.28
CA VAL A 54 3.35 1.66 3.48
C VAL A 54 1.94 1.95 2.97
N GLY A 55 1.76 1.94 1.66
CA GLY A 55 0.50 2.24 0.99
C GLY A 55 0.48 3.60 0.26
N LYS A 56 -0.64 3.93 -0.36
CA LYS A 56 -0.86 5.14 -1.17
C LYS A 56 0.18 5.35 -2.27
N ASN A 57 0.69 4.27 -2.87
CA ASN A 57 1.72 4.39 -3.90
C ASN A 57 1.19 5.20 -5.08
N MET A 58 1.86 6.32 -5.36
CA MET A 58 1.53 7.21 -6.46
C MET A 58 2.74 8.06 -6.82
N THR A 59 3.29 7.83 -8.02
CA THR A 59 4.47 8.53 -8.51
C THR A 59 4.17 9.19 -9.85
N LEU A 60 4.49 10.48 -9.99
CA LEU A 60 4.28 11.26 -11.20
C LEU A 60 5.62 11.51 -11.90
N PHE A 61 5.72 11.12 -13.15
CA PHE A 61 6.87 11.38 -14.04
C PHE A 61 6.55 12.54 -14.96
N GLU A 62 7.50 13.48 -15.12
CA GLU A 62 7.39 14.66 -15.98
C GLU A 62 8.62 14.81 -16.88
N TYR A 63 8.39 15.02 -18.18
CA TYR A 63 9.42 15.37 -19.15
C TYR A 63 8.85 16.35 -20.19
N GLY A 64 9.38 17.58 -20.21
CA GLY A 64 8.85 18.64 -21.06
C GLY A 64 7.44 19.03 -20.67
N GLU A 65 6.49 18.83 -21.58
CA GLU A 65 5.06 19.11 -21.37
C GLU A 65 4.25 17.86 -21.04
N ASP A 66 4.87 16.70 -21.05
CA ASP A 66 4.18 15.44 -20.86
C ASP A 66 4.41 14.89 -19.44
N MET A 67 3.34 14.35 -18.86
CA MET A 67 3.32 13.69 -17.56
C MET A 67 2.60 12.35 -17.66
N PHE A 68 2.96 11.41 -16.79
CA PHE A 68 2.17 10.19 -16.55
C PHE A 68 2.36 9.71 -15.11
N LEU A 69 1.41 8.92 -14.65
CA LEU A 69 1.40 8.36 -13.30
C LEU A 69 1.82 6.90 -13.31
N VAL A 70 2.55 6.49 -12.30
CA VAL A 70 2.75 5.09 -11.92
C VAL A 70 2.02 4.86 -10.61
N ASP A 71 1.05 3.94 -10.64
CA ASP A 71 0.15 3.56 -9.56
C ASP A 71 -0.76 4.70 -9.05
N CYS A 72 -1.82 4.31 -8.37
CA CYS A 72 -2.73 5.19 -7.65
C CYS A 72 -3.39 4.38 -6.52
N GLY A 73 -2.65 4.20 -5.45
CA GLY A 73 -3.04 3.36 -4.33
C GLY A 73 -3.80 4.08 -3.24
N LEU A 74 -4.24 3.30 -2.25
CA LEU A 74 -4.74 3.80 -0.97
C LEU A 74 -3.88 3.27 0.18
N ALA A 75 -4.07 3.82 1.37
CA ALA A 75 -3.61 3.23 2.63
C ALA A 75 -4.79 3.02 3.58
N PHE A 76 -4.64 2.07 4.50
CA PHE A 76 -5.58 1.90 5.59
C PHE A 76 -5.27 2.89 6.71
N PRO A 77 -6.29 3.34 7.48
CA PRO A 77 -6.09 4.30 8.55
C PRO A 77 -5.30 3.69 9.72
N ASP A 78 -4.48 4.52 10.35
CA ASP A 78 -3.82 4.20 11.61
C ASP A 78 -4.85 4.15 12.77
N GLN A 79 -4.51 3.51 13.89
CA GLN A 79 -5.43 3.32 15.03
C GLN A 79 -5.94 4.62 15.66
N ASP A 80 -5.25 5.73 15.47
CA ASP A 80 -5.63 7.06 15.96
C ASP A 80 -6.48 7.87 14.96
N MET A 81 -6.71 7.35 13.76
CA MET A 81 -7.61 7.93 12.75
C MET A 81 -9.05 7.44 12.93
N LEU A 82 -9.66 7.77 14.07
CA LEU A 82 -10.98 7.27 14.46
C LEU A 82 -12.07 7.63 13.42
N GLY A 83 -12.77 6.61 12.91
CA GLY A 83 -13.86 6.74 11.96
C GLY A 83 -13.43 7.01 10.51
N VAL A 84 -12.14 6.97 10.22
CA VAL A 84 -11.63 7.02 8.84
C VAL A 84 -11.66 5.60 8.26
N ASP A 85 -12.21 5.44 7.07
CA ASP A 85 -12.27 4.15 6.37
C ASP A 85 -11.03 3.90 5.52
N LEU A 86 -10.57 4.93 4.79
CA LEU A 86 -9.46 4.86 3.84
C LEU A 86 -8.66 6.17 3.84
N VAL A 87 -7.40 6.09 3.43
CA VAL A 87 -6.51 7.24 3.23
C VAL A 87 -6.04 7.28 1.79
N LEU A 88 -6.30 8.37 1.09
CA LEU A 88 -5.93 8.58 -0.31
C LEU A 88 -4.74 9.54 -0.43
N PRO A 89 -3.98 9.49 -1.55
CA PRO A 89 -3.08 10.56 -1.93
C PRO A 89 -3.85 11.87 -2.18
N ASP A 90 -3.17 13.00 -2.05
CA ASP A 90 -3.69 14.30 -2.45
C ASP A 90 -3.58 14.46 -3.98
N PHE A 91 -4.71 14.53 -4.65
CA PHE A 91 -4.78 14.66 -6.11
C PHE A 91 -4.63 16.10 -6.63
N THR A 92 -4.52 17.09 -5.75
CA THR A 92 -4.50 18.52 -6.12
C THR A 92 -3.45 18.86 -7.19
N TYR A 93 -2.24 18.26 -7.11
CA TYR A 93 -1.19 18.51 -8.10
C TYR A 93 -1.51 17.87 -9.46
N VAL A 94 -2.12 16.69 -9.44
CA VAL A 94 -2.57 15.95 -10.63
C VAL A 94 -3.69 16.72 -11.33
N GLU A 95 -4.69 17.17 -10.59
CA GLU A 95 -5.82 17.96 -11.11
C GLU A 95 -5.36 19.25 -11.80
N ARG A 96 -4.41 19.98 -11.19
CA ARG A 96 -3.84 21.21 -11.75
C ARG A 96 -3.06 20.99 -13.05
N ASN A 97 -2.65 19.77 -13.34
CA ASN A 97 -1.86 19.40 -14.52
C ASN A 97 -2.58 18.37 -15.41
N ALA A 98 -3.90 18.25 -15.29
CA ALA A 98 -4.70 17.21 -15.96
C ALA A 98 -4.50 17.18 -17.49
N ASP A 99 -4.34 18.34 -18.13
CA ASP A 99 -4.10 18.52 -19.57
C ASP A 99 -2.75 17.95 -20.04
N ARG A 100 -1.79 17.81 -19.13
CA ARG A 100 -0.44 17.30 -19.40
C ARG A 100 -0.32 15.79 -19.14
N ILE A 101 -1.29 15.17 -18.43
CA ILE A 101 -1.22 13.76 -18.05
C ILE A 101 -1.68 12.88 -19.21
N ARG A 102 -0.79 12.00 -19.67
CA ARG A 102 -1.01 11.12 -20.83
C ARG A 102 -1.57 9.75 -20.48
N GLY A 103 -1.53 9.35 -19.22
CA GLY A 103 -2.05 8.08 -18.76
C GLY A 103 -1.57 7.68 -17.38
N ILE A 104 -2.05 6.54 -16.91
CA ILE A 104 -1.66 5.91 -15.65
C ILE A 104 -1.19 4.49 -15.96
N VAL A 105 -0.01 4.10 -15.49
CA VAL A 105 0.51 2.73 -15.61
C VAL A 105 0.47 2.09 -14.24
N ILE A 106 -0.21 0.96 -14.14
CA ILE A 106 -0.37 0.22 -12.89
C ILE A 106 0.59 -0.98 -12.87
N THR A 107 1.39 -1.06 -11.83
CA THR A 107 2.37 -2.13 -11.65
C THR A 107 1.71 -3.47 -11.32
N HIS A 108 0.73 -3.49 -10.43
CA HIS A 108 -0.01 -4.69 -10.04
C HIS A 108 -1.31 -4.36 -9.28
N GLY A 109 -2.09 -5.39 -8.96
CA GLY A 109 -3.47 -5.25 -8.49
C GLY A 109 -3.68 -5.17 -6.97
N HIS A 110 -2.67 -4.83 -6.15
CA HIS A 110 -2.87 -4.61 -4.71
C HIS A 110 -3.55 -3.27 -4.42
N GLU A 111 -4.23 -3.18 -3.28
CA GLU A 111 -5.01 -2.00 -2.87
C GLU A 111 -4.15 -0.74 -2.76
N ASP A 112 -2.95 -0.87 -2.29
CA ASP A 112 -2.00 0.24 -2.13
C ASP A 112 -1.38 0.71 -3.46
N HIS A 113 -1.78 0.08 -4.60
CA HIS A 113 -1.43 0.46 -5.96
C HIS A 113 -2.64 0.80 -6.84
N ILE A 114 -3.84 0.24 -6.58
CA ILE A 114 -5.04 0.50 -7.39
C ILE A 114 -6.20 1.13 -6.61
N GLY A 115 -6.16 1.11 -5.29
CA GLY A 115 -7.32 1.47 -4.46
C GLY A 115 -7.76 2.93 -4.55
N GLY A 116 -6.84 3.84 -4.92
CA GLY A 116 -7.14 5.25 -5.15
C GLY A 116 -7.75 5.55 -6.53
N LEU A 117 -7.63 4.64 -7.50
CA LEU A 117 -8.09 4.87 -8.88
C LEU A 117 -9.56 5.29 -9.00
N PRO A 118 -10.53 4.67 -8.29
CA PRO A 118 -11.93 5.09 -8.42
C PRO A 118 -12.17 6.54 -7.99
N TYR A 119 -11.35 7.05 -7.09
CA TYR A 119 -11.44 8.44 -6.64
C TYR A 119 -10.74 9.39 -7.61
N LEU A 120 -9.55 9.01 -8.11
CA LEU A 120 -8.82 9.81 -9.09
C LEU A 120 -9.58 9.91 -10.42
N LEU A 121 -10.17 8.82 -10.92
CA LEU A 121 -10.89 8.82 -12.19
C LEU A 121 -12.22 9.59 -12.19
N LYS A 122 -12.68 10.08 -11.02
CA LYS A 122 -13.79 11.06 -10.95
C LYS A 122 -13.35 12.46 -11.40
N VAL A 123 -12.08 12.78 -11.24
CA VAL A 123 -11.51 14.12 -11.52
C VAL A 123 -10.53 14.11 -12.69
N LEU A 124 -10.00 12.96 -13.09
CA LEU A 124 -9.05 12.79 -14.19
C LEU A 124 -9.42 11.61 -15.07
N ASN A 125 -9.89 11.85 -16.30
CA ASN A 125 -10.22 10.80 -17.26
C ASN A 125 -9.10 10.62 -18.29
N VAL A 126 -8.17 9.72 -18.01
CA VAL A 126 -7.05 9.37 -18.88
C VAL A 126 -6.94 7.84 -19.04
N PRO A 127 -6.26 7.33 -20.09
CA PRO A 127 -6.04 5.90 -20.25
C PRO A 127 -5.30 5.29 -19.06
N VAL A 128 -5.78 4.14 -18.58
CA VAL A 128 -5.13 3.32 -17.55
C VAL A 128 -4.60 2.05 -18.20
N TYR A 129 -3.35 1.72 -17.93
CA TYR A 129 -2.65 0.55 -18.45
C TYR A 129 -2.29 -0.37 -17.30
N GLY A 130 -2.54 -1.66 -17.45
CA GLY A 130 -2.17 -2.69 -16.47
C GLY A 130 -2.28 -4.08 -17.08
N THR A 131 -1.82 -5.09 -16.36
CA THR A 131 -1.94 -6.48 -16.80
C THR A 131 -3.38 -6.97 -16.74
N LYS A 132 -3.65 -8.12 -17.38
CA LYS A 132 -5.01 -8.67 -17.49
C LYS A 132 -5.70 -8.84 -16.14
N LEU A 133 -4.99 -9.38 -15.14
CA LEU A 133 -5.54 -9.55 -13.79
C LEU A 133 -5.75 -8.19 -13.11
N THR A 134 -4.75 -7.32 -13.18
CA THR A 134 -4.82 -5.97 -12.60
C THR A 134 -6.01 -5.18 -13.15
N VAL A 135 -6.19 -5.20 -14.48
CA VAL A 135 -7.34 -4.55 -15.14
C VAL A 135 -8.66 -5.18 -14.69
N GLY A 136 -8.73 -6.50 -14.56
CA GLY A 136 -9.93 -7.18 -14.05
C GLY A 136 -10.31 -6.74 -12.64
N LEU A 137 -9.33 -6.60 -11.74
CA LEU A 137 -9.55 -6.11 -10.38
C LEU A 137 -10.01 -4.65 -10.38
N ILE A 138 -9.38 -3.80 -11.21
CA ILE A 138 -9.78 -2.39 -11.40
C ILE A 138 -11.23 -2.31 -11.91
N GLN A 139 -11.62 -3.14 -12.87
CA GLN A 139 -13.01 -3.18 -13.38
C GLN A 139 -14.02 -3.46 -12.28
N GLY A 140 -13.72 -4.39 -11.36
CA GLY A 140 -14.54 -4.67 -10.19
C GLY A 140 -14.78 -3.42 -9.35
N LYS A 141 -13.70 -2.72 -8.99
CA LYS A 141 -13.75 -1.48 -8.22
C LYS A 141 -14.50 -0.35 -8.93
N LEU A 142 -14.22 -0.14 -10.21
CA LEU A 142 -14.90 0.91 -10.98
C LEU A 142 -16.39 0.63 -11.15
N ARG A 143 -16.81 -0.64 -11.19
CA ARG A 143 -18.23 -1.04 -11.20
C ARG A 143 -18.92 -0.64 -9.90
N GLU A 144 -18.28 -0.86 -8.74
CA GLU A 144 -18.80 -0.46 -7.43
C GLU A 144 -18.99 1.06 -7.32
N HIS A 145 -18.12 1.83 -7.98
CA HIS A 145 -18.18 3.30 -8.02
C HIS A 145 -18.97 3.88 -9.21
N GLY A 146 -19.56 3.04 -10.07
CA GLY A 146 -20.32 3.48 -11.24
C GLY A 146 -19.49 4.11 -12.37
N LEU A 147 -18.18 3.88 -12.40
CA LEU A 147 -17.23 4.51 -13.32
C LEU A 147 -16.76 3.61 -14.46
N LEU A 148 -17.16 2.33 -14.48
CA LEU A 148 -16.64 1.35 -15.44
C LEU A 148 -16.85 1.76 -16.90
N ASN A 149 -18.00 2.35 -17.23
CA ASN A 149 -18.35 2.71 -18.61
C ASN A 149 -17.64 3.99 -19.11
N SER A 150 -17.09 4.81 -18.21
CA SER A 150 -16.38 6.04 -18.57
C SER A 150 -14.85 5.88 -18.58
N ALA A 151 -14.33 4.81 -17.98
CA ALA A 151 -12.90 4.56 -17.88
C ALA A 151 -12.31 3.93 -19.15
N SER A 152 -11.14 4.39 -19.57
CA SER A 152 -10.35 3.79 -20.64
C SER A 152 -9.32 2.83 -20.07
N LEU A 153 -9.63 1.54 -20.05
CA LEU A 153 -8.75 0.49 -19.51
C LEU A 153 -8.06 -0.27 -20.63
N ASN A 154 -6.75 -0.40 -20.55
CA ASN A 154 -5.92 -1.01 -21.57
C ASN A 154 -5.08 -2.14 -20.94
N VAL A 155 -5.18 -3.35 -21.51
CA VAL A 155 -4.37 -4.49 -21.07
C VAL A 155 -3.02 -4.45 -21.75
N ILE A 156 -1.95 -4.56 -20.95
CA ILE A 156 -0.57 -4.72 -21.41
C ILE A 156 0.02 -6.01 -20.83
N ASN A 157 1.02 -6.55 -21.52
CA ASN A 157 1.73 -7.75 -21.11
C ASN A 157 3.21 -7.44 -20.88
N PRO A 158 3.95 -8.27 -20.14
CA PRO A 158 5.40 -8.18 -20.10
C PRO A 158 6.00 -8.17 -21.51
N GLY A 159 6.92 -7.26 -21.77
CA GLY A 159 7.53 -7.01 -23.07
C GLY A 159 6.81 -5.97 -23.93
N ASP A 160 5.57 -5.59 -23.61
CA ASP A 160 4.90 -4.50 -24.32
C ASP A 160 5.54 -3.15 -24.01
N VAL A 161 5.57 -2.29 -25.03
CA VAL A 161 6.08 -0.92 -24.96
C VAL A 161 4.96 0.05 -25.30
N ILE A 162 4.60 0.92 -24.38
CA ILE A 162 3.58 1.96 -24.58
C ILE A 162 4.23 3.33 -24.70
N THR A 163 3.59 4.24 -25.44
CA THR A 163 4.04 5.62 -25.60
C THR A 163 3.09 6.57 -24.89
N LEU A 164 3.64 7.39 -23.98
CA LEU A 164 2.92 8.37 -23.19
C LEU A 164 3.57 9.75 -23.38
N GLY A 165 3.16 10.45 -24.43
CA GLY A 165 3.80 11.70 -24.87
C GLY A 165 5.27 11.49 -25.20
N GLY A 166 6.19 12.21 -24.53
CA GLY A 166 7.63 12.10 -24.69
C GLY A 166 8.27 10.87 -24.01
N PHE A 167 7.47 10.01 -23.38
CA PHE A 167 7.94 8.79 -22.73
C PHE A 167 7.60 7.53 -23.51
N THR A 168 8.49 6.55 -23.45
CA THR A 168 8.18 5.14 -23.76
C THR A 168 8.37 4.32 -22.50
N VAL A 169 7.38 3.49 -22.17
CA VAL A 169 7.35 2.66 -20.96
C VAL A 169 7.26 1.20 -21.40
N GLU A 170 8.26 0.42 -21.05
CA GLU A 170 8.35 -1.01 -21.30
C GLU A 170 7.96 -1.76 -20.02
N ALA A 171 7.01 -2.70 -20.14
CA ALA A 171 6.56 -3.56 -19.06
C ALA A 171 7.52 -4.76 -18.90
N ILE A 172 8.00 -5.02 -17.68
CA ILE A 172 8.95 -6.09 -17.36
C ILE A 172 8.28 -7.03 -16.37
N HIS A 173 8.33 -8.35 -16.63
CA HIS A 173 7.80 -9.33 -15.68
C HIS A 173 8.60 -9.35 -14.37
N VAL A 174 7.88 -9.25 -13.24
CA VAL A 174 8.45 -9.45 -11.90
C VAL A 174 7.60 -10.43 -11.09
N ASN A 175 8.22 -11.12 -10.13
CA ASN A 175 7.47 -11.98 -9.21
C ASN A 175 7.04 -11.15 -7.99
N HIS A 176 5.80 -11.35 -7.58
CA HIS A 176 5.25 -10.76 -6.36
C HIS A 176 4.27 -11.74 -5.70
N SER A 177 3.55 -11.33 -4.66
CA SER A 177 2.50 -12.15 -4.00
C SER A 177 1.18 -12.22 -4.78
N ILE A 178 1.05 -11.45 -5.85
CA ILE A 178 -0.06 -11.48 -6.81
C ILE A 178 0.49 -11.76 -8.21
N PRO A 179 -0.21 -12.55 -9.06
CA PRO A 179 0.19 -12.75 -10.46
C PRO A 179 0.27 -11.46 -11.26
N ASP A 180 1.01 -11.50 -12.37
CA ASP A 180 1.10 -10.42 -13.36
C ASP A 180 1.68 -9.10 -12.86
N ALA A 181 2.49 -9.09 -11.81
CA ALA A 181 3.17 -7.89 -11.38
C ALA A 181 4.23 -7.43 -12.41
N LEU A 182 4.36 -6.11 -12.55
CA LEU A 182 5.26 -5.45 -13.50
C LEU A 182 6.28 -4.56 -12.82
N GLY A 183 7.53 -4.64 -13.28
CA GLY A 183 8.49 -3.56 -13.24
C GLY A 183 8.42 -2.76 -14.55
N LEU A 184 8.96 -1.55 -14.55
CA LEU A 184 8.86 -0.62 -15.67
C LEU A 184 10.24 -0.08 -16.07
N ALA A 185 10.56 -0.10 -17.37
CA ALA A 185 11.66 0.68 -17.91
C ALA A 185 11.10 1.91 -18.64
N ILE A 186 11.31 3.06 -18.05
CA ILE A 186 10.77 4.37 -18.46
C ILE A 186 11.86 5.13 -19.20
N ARG A 187 11.67 5.38 -20.48
CA ARG A 187 12.64 6.03 -21.35
C ARG A 187 12.14 7.36 -21.90
N CYS A 188 13.01 8.34 -21.96
CA CYS A 188 12.84 9.59 -22.71
C CYS A 188 14.22 10.10 -23.16
N GLU A 189 14.30 11.25 -23.83
CA GLU A 189 15.60 11.84 -24.21
C GLU A 189 16.50 12.16 -23.00
N GLY A 190 15.91 12.38 -21.81
CA GLY A 190 16.62 12.62 -20.54
C GLY A 190 17.41 11.42 -20.05
N GLY A 191 17.00 10.21 -20.41
CA GLY A 191 17.61 8.94 -19.99
C GLY A 191 16.59 7.86 -19.69
N THR A 192 17.07 6.74 -19.11
CA THR A 192 16.26 5.59 -18.71
C THR A 192 16.13 5.53 -17.20
N ILE A 193 14.93 5.41 -16.69
CA ILE A 193 14.62 5.11 -15.29
C ILE A 193 14.05 3.68 -15.25
N VAL A 194 14.52 2.86 -14.31
CA VAL A 194 13.90 1.57 -13.99
C VAL A 194 13.15 1.72 -12.68
N HIS A 195 11.87 1.37 -12.69
CA HIS A 195 11.03 1.25 -11.50
C HIS A 195 10.70 -0.23 -11.31
N THR A 196 11.07 -0.81 -10.17
CA THR A 196 10.92 -2.26 -9.98
C THR A 196 9.45 -2.68 -9.84
N GLY A 197 8.54 -1.77 -9.47
CA GLY A 197 7.31 -2.17 -8.83
C GLY A 197 7.63 -2.93 -7.54
N ASP A 198 6.65 -3.62 -6.98
CA ASP A 198 6.86 -4.54 -5.87
C ASP A 198 7.34 -5.88 -6.41
N PHE A 199 8.42 -6.41 -5.83
CA PHE A 199 9.03 -7.59 -6.40
C PHE A 199 9.74 -8.48 -5.37
N LYS A 200 9.93 -9.73 -5.74
CA LYS A 200 10.91 -10.66 -5.20
C LYS A 200 11.58 -11.44 -6.34
N ILE A 201 12.63 -12.17 -6.06
CA ILE A 201 13.26 -13.09 -7.02
C ILE A 201 12.91 -14.52 -6.61
N ASP A 202 11.79 -15.04 -7.13
CA ASP A 202 11.39 -16.43 -6.88
C ASP A 202 11.95 -17.33 -7.98
N THR A 203 12.88 -18.20 -7.61
CA THR A 203 13.53 -19.13 -8.56
C THR A 203 12.68 -20.36 -8.87
N THR A 204 11.61 -20.59 -8.14
CA THR A 204 10.67 -21.69 -8.31
C THR A 204 9.22 -21.21 -8.18
N PRO A 205 8.79 -20.22 -8.99
CA PRO A 205 7.46 -19.64 -8.87
C PRO A 205 6.38 -20.70 -9.08
N ILE A 206 5.19 -20.44 -8.54
CA ILE A 206 4.05 -21.38 -8.64
C ILE A 206 3.51 -21.38 -10.06
N ASP A 207 3.44 -20.21 -10.68
CA ASP A 207 2.96 -19.98 -12.03
C ASP A 207 3.91 -19.07 -12.80
N GLY A 208 3.75 -19.05 -14.12
CA GLY A 208 4.53 -18.19 -15.01
C GLY A 208 6.02 -18.47 -14.99
N GLY A 209 6.80 -17.42 -15.11
CA GLY A 209 8.25 -17.44 -15.16
C GLY A 209 8.88 -16.76 -13.95
N MET A 210 10.20 -16.94 -13.82
CA MET A 210 11.01 -16.08 -12.97
C MET A 210 10.94 -14.64 -13.46
N MET A 211 11.18 -13.69 -12.54
CA MET A 211 11.45 -12.29 -12.89
C MET A 211 12.42 -12.20 -14.07
N ASP A 212 12.14 -11.33 -15.04
CA ASP A 212 12.97 -11.20 -16.24
C ASP A 212 14.28 -10.46 -15.95
N LEU A 213 15.16 -11.15 -15.24
CA LEU A 213 16.52 -10.68 -14.93
C LEU A 213 17.36 -10.49 -16.19
N GLY A 214 17.09 -11.29 -17.25
CA GLY A 214 17.76 -11.17 -18.54
C GLY A 214 17.51 -9.81 -19.17
N ARG A 215 16.24 -9.42 -19.26
CA ARG A 215 15.86 -8.11 -19.83
C ARG A 215 16.39 -6.94 -18.97
N LEU A 216 16.33 -7.06 -17.65
CA LEU A 216 16.92 -6.05 -16.76
C LEU A 216 18.43 -5.91 -16.95
N ALA A 217 19.15 -7.01 -17.19
CA ALA A 217 20.59 -6.97 -17.49
C ALA A 217 20.89 -6.27 -18.83
N GLU A 218 20.08 -6.52 -19.87
CA GLU A 218 20.20 -5.83 -21.16
C GLU A 218 19.98 -4.32 -20.99
N ILE A 219 18.90 -3.91 -20.29
CA ILE A 219 18.61 -2.51 -19.97
C ILE A 219 19.76 -1.87 -19.17
N GLY A 220 20.33 -2.63 -18.22
CA GLY A 220 21.52 -2.22 -17.48
C GLY A 220 22.75 -1.96 -18.37
N GLN A 221 22.94 -2.76 -19.43
CA GLN A 221 24.01 -2.56 -20.43
C GLN A 221 23.73 -1.38 -21.37
N GLU A 222 22.46 -1.12 -21.70
CA GLU A 222 22.03 0.07 -22.46
C GLU A 222 22.33 1.36 -21.68
N GLY A 223 22.36 1.30 -20.35
CA GLY A 223 22.65 2.40 -19.43
C GLY A 223 21.42 2.95 -18.73
N VAL A 224 21.36 2.76 -17.42
CA VAL A 224 20.30 3.23 -16.56
C VAL A 224 20.71 4.48 -15.81
N LEU A 225 19.92 5.54 -15.96
CA LEU A 225 20.15 6.80 -15.28
C LEU A 225 19.77 6.71 -13.80
N CYS A 226 18.61 6.11 -13.50
CA CYS A 226 18.14 5.97 -12.13
C CYS A 226 17.40 4.64 -11.95
N LEU A 227 17.64 3.98 -10.81
CA LEU A 227 16.85 2.86 -10.32
C LEU A 227 15.99 3.34 -9.16
N MET A 228 14.67 3.14 -9.27
CA MET A 228 13.70 3.29 -8.19
C MET A 228 13.27 1.88 -7.77
N SER A 229 13.54 1.49 -6.52
CA SER A 229 13.36 0.10 -6.10
C SER A 229 12.61 -0.03 -4.79
N ASP A 230 11.70 -1.02 -4.73
CA ASP A 230 10.95 -1.45 -3.54
C ASP A 230 11.89 -1.68 -2.35
N SER A 231 11.50 -1.16 -1.19
CA SER A 231 12.32 -1.20 0.02
C SER A 231 11.66 -1.95 1.19
N THR A 232 10.49 -2.51 1.01
CA THR A 232 9.64 -3.06 2.09
C THR A 232 10.39 -4.05 2.99
N ASN A 233 11.21 -4.94 2.42
CA ASN A 233 12.00 -5.92 3.17
C ASN A 233 13.49 -5.58 3.27
N ALA A 234 13.90 -4.33 3.08
CA ALA A 234 15.32 -3.95 3.11
C ALA A 234 16.01 -4.23 4.46
N GLU A 235 15.27 -4.38 5.55
CA GLU A 235 15.82 -4.76 6.85
C GLU A 235 16.05 -6.28 6.99
N ARG A 236 15.41 -7.11 6.16
CA ARG A 236 15.50 -8.57 6.24
C ARG A 236 16.73 -9.09 5.51
N PRO A 237 17.64 -9.82 6.20
CA PRO A 237 18.80 -10.41 5.56
C PRO A 237 18.43 -11.61 4.68
N GLY A 238 19.32 -11.98 3.76
CA GLY A 238 19.17 -13.17 2.91
C GLY A 238 18.23 -12.95 1.74
N PHE A 239 17.53 -14.00 1.38
CA PHE A 239 16.60 -14.09 0.24
C PHE A 239 15.18 -14.34 0.74
N THR A 240 14.20 -13.90 -0.05
CA THR A 240 12.80 -14.24 0.16
C THR A 240 12.53 -15.66 -0.32
N GLU A 241 11.87 -16.45 0.51
CA GLU A 241 11.51 -17.83 0.19
C GLU A 241 10.48 -17.91 -0.94
N SER A 242 10.44 -19.09 -1.63
CA SER A 242 9.42 -19.36 -2.63
C SER A 242 8.05 -19.61 -2.00
N GLU A 243 6.99 -19.12 -2.65
CA GLU A 243 5.61 -19.38 -2.23
C GLU A 243 5.25 -20.88 -2.23
N ARG A 244 5.99 -21.73 -2.96
CA ARG A 244 5.82 -23.21 -2.93
C ARG A 244 5.97 -23.80 -1.54
N LYS A 245 6.86 -23.27 -0.69
CA LYS A 245 7.04 -23.74 0.69
C LYS A 245 5.77 -23.62 1.52
N VAL A 246 4.96 -22.61 1.28
CA VAL A 246 3.68 -22.45 1.95
C VAL A 246 2.73 -23.62 1.61
N GLY A 247 2.76 -24.10 0.36
CA GLY A 247 1.98 -25.27 -0.06
C GLY A 247 2.38 -26.54 0.69
N GLU A 248 3.67 -26.79 0.86
CA GLU A 248 4.19 -27.93 1.65
C GLU A 248 3.75 -27.84 3.13
N SER A 249 3.77 -26.62 3.68
CA SER A 249 3.27 -26.37 5.03
C SER A 249 1.77 -26.64 5.14
N PHE A 250 0.96 -26.24 4.16
CA PHE A 250 -0.47 -26.56 4.14
C PHE A 250 -0.74 -28.07 4.07
N GLU A 251 -0.02 -28.83 3.26
CA GLU A 251 -0.17 -30.29 3.25
C GLU A 251 0.06 -30.90 4.63
N THR A 252 1.13 -30.48 5.30
CA THR A 252 1.48 -30.93 6.65
C THR A 252 0.40 -30.55 7.66
N LEU A 253 -0.04 -29.29 7.66
CA LEU A 253 -1.03 -28.76 8.62
C LEU A 253 -2.42 -29.37 8.39
N PHE A 254 -2.84 -29.55 7.13
CA PHE A 254 -4.13 -30.16 6.83
C PHE A 254 -4.19 -31.62 7.25
N ARG A 255 -3.10 -32.38 7.12
CA ARG A 255 -2.99 -33.74 7.66
C ARG A 255 -3.01 -33.75 9.18
N LYS A 256 -2.32 -32.78 9.83
CA LYS A 256 -2.30 -32.63 11.30
C LYS A 256 -3.68 -32.27 11.85
N ALA A 257 -4.46 -31.47 11.14
CA ALA A 257 -5.85 -31.14 11.54
C ALA A 257 -6.75 -32.38 11.65
N GLY A 258 -6.43 -33.48 10.95
CA GLY A 258 -7.15 -34.75 11.04
C GLY A 258 -8.64 -34.59 10.73
N ASN A 259 -9.49 -34.87 11.72
CA ASN A 259 -10.95 -34.81 11.57
C ASN A 259 -11.55 -33.43 11.88
N ASN A 260 -10.71 -32.43 12.17
CA ASN A 260 -11.19 -31.09 12.51
C ASN A 260 -11.54 -30.29 11.28
N ARG A 261 -12.46 -29.34 11.42
CA ARG A 261 -12.73 -28.30 10.42
C ARG A 261 -11.53 -27.37 10.34
N ILE A 262 -11.15 -27.00 9.12
CA ILE A 262 -10.01 -26.11 8.88
C ILE A 262 -10.52 -24.73 8.47
N ILE A 263 -9.97 -23.69 9.08
CA ILE A 263 -10.25 -22.29 8.73
C ILE A 263 -8.91 -21.63 8.39
N VAL A 264 -8.76 -21.13 7.15
CA VAL A 264 -7.52 -20.48 6.72
C VAL A 264 -7.80 -19.00 6.45
N ALA A 265 -7.17 -18.13 7.23
CA ALA A 265 -7.21 -16.69 7.00
C ALA A 265 -6.00 -16.25 6.17
N THR A 266 -6.24 -15.56 5.07
CA THR A 266 -5.20 -15.07 4.16
C THR A 266 -5.58 -13.73 3.53
N PHE A 267 -4.63 -13.08 2.87
CA PHE A 267 -4.92 -11.92 2.04
C PHE A 267 -5.77 -12.32 0.83
N SER A 268 -6.80 -11.55 0.55
CA SER A 268 -7.69 -11.82 -0.59
C SER A 268 -6.98 -11.77 -1.94
N SER A 269 -5.95 -10.95 -2.07
CA SER A 269 -5.15 -10.77 -3.28
C SER A 269 -4.11 -11.85 -3.53
N ASN A 270 -3.79 -12.69 -2.51
CA ASN A 270 -2.81 -13.76 -2.69
C ASN A 270 -3.45 -15.00 -3.36
N ILE A 271 -3.64 -14.89 -4.66
CA ILE A 271 -4.31 -15.89 -5.50
C ILE A 271 -3.53 -17.22 -5.51
N HIS A 272 -2.20 -17.15 -5.52
CA HIS A 272 -1.35 -18.34 -5.47
C HIS A 272 -1.59 -19.16 -4.20
N ARG A 273 -1.74 -18.50 -3.07
CA ARG A 273 -2.03 -19.16 -1.79
C ARG A 273 -3.42 -19.77 -1.77
N VAL A 274 -4.41 -19.05 -2.29
CA VAL A 274 -5.77 -19.59 -2.45
C VAL A 274 -5.76 -20.85 -3.33
N GLN A 275 -5.00 -20.83 -4.45
CA GLN A 275 -4.83 -22.02 -5.30
C GLN A 275 -4.22 -23.20 -4.54
N GLN A 276 -3.17 -22.96 -3.77
CA GLN A 276 -2.52 -24.02 -2.97
C GLN A 276 -3.47 -24.60 -1.93
N ILE A 277 -4.21 -23.75 -1.22
CA ILE A 277 -5.23 -24.20 -0.25
C ILE A 277 -6.28 -25.07 -0.94
N MET A 278 -6.80 -24.65 -2.09
CA MET A 278 -7.80 -25.41 -2.84
C MET A 278 -7.26 -26.76 -3.33
N ASN A 279 -6.02 -26.78 -3.82
CA ASN A 279 -5.37 -28.02 -4.27
C ASN A 279 -5.20 -29.03 -3.14
N VAL A 280 -4.72 -28.58 -1.96
CA VAL A 280 -4.56 -29.42 -0.79
C VAL A 280 -5.92 -29.90 -0.26
N ALA A 281 -6.93 -29.03 -0.22
CA ALA A 281 -8.28 -29.41 0.16
C ALA A 281 -8.86 -30.49 -0.78
N ALA A 282 -8.68 -30.34 -2.10
CA ALA A 282 -9.12 -31.30 -3.09
C ALA A 282 -8.44 -32.66 -2.92
N SER A 283 -7.13 -32.68 -2.72
CA SER A 283 -6.36 -33.92 -2.54
C SER A 283 -6.81 -34.72 -1.28
N LEU A 284 -7.34 -34.05 -0.29
CA LEU A 284 -7.86 -34.65 0.94
C LEU A 284 -9.39 -34.87 0.93
N GLY A 285 -10.04 -34.62 -0.22
CA GLY A 285 -11.48 -34.80 -0.39
C GLY A 285 -12.31 -33.86 0.49
N ARG A 286 -11.80 -32.66 0.78
CA ARG A 286 -12.48 -31.61 1.53
C ARG A 286 -13.16 -30.62 0.60
N LYS A 287 -14.28 -30.04 1.02
CA LYS A 287 -14.98 -28.94 0.36
C LYS A 287 -14.45 -27.60 0.87
N VAL A 288 -14.51 -26.57 0.05
CA VAL A 288 -14.03 -25.22 0.36
C VAL A 288 -15.20 -24.25 0.36
N ALA A 289 -15.38 -23.50 1.45
CA ALA A 289 -16.27 -22.35 1.50
C ALA A 289 -15.44 -21.05 1.54
N LEU A 290 -15.85 -20.04 0.79
CA LEU A 290 -15.21 -18.72 0.79
C LEU A 290 -15.99 -17.76 1.69
N VAL A 291 -15.30 -16.94 2.49
CA VAL A 291 -15.91 -15.97 3.40
C VAL A 291 -15.19 -14.64 3.35
N GLY A 292 -15.88 -13.62 2.87
CA GLY A 292 -15.40 -12.25 2.73
C GLY A 292 -15.59 -11.73 1.32
N ARG A 293 -16.29 -10.60 1.18
CA ARG A 293 -16.65 -10.03 -0.14
C ARG A 293 -15.45 -9.80 -1.04
N SER A 294 -14.36 -9.24 -0.50
CA SER A 294 -13.15 -9.03 -1.29
C SER A 294 -12.54 -10.34 -1.79
N LEU A 295 -12.51 -11.39 -0.95
CA LEU A 295 -12.00 -12.70 -1.34
C LEU A 295 -12.88 -13.35 -2.43
N GLU A 296 -14.19 -13.32 -2.26
CA GLU A 296 -15.15 -13.86 -3.23
C GLU A 296 -15.00 -13.16 -4.60
N ASN A 297 -14.90 -11.83 -4.61
CA ASN A 297 -14.70 -11.04 -5.82
C ASN A 297 -13.37 -11.37 -6.50
N VAL A 298 -12.26 -11.38 -5.76
CA VAL A 298 -10.92 -11.67 -6.31
C VAL A 298 -10.86 -13.09 -6.86
N VAL A 299 -11.39 -14.08 -6.14
CA VAL A 299 -11.44 -15.48 -6.57
C VAL A 299 -12.28 -15.63 -7.85
N SER A 300 -13.46 -14.99 -7.93
CA SER A 300 -14.31 -15.01 -9.11
C SER A 300 -13.61 -14.42 -10.33
N ILE A 301 -13.03 -13.22 -10.20
CA ILE A 301 -12.31 -12.55 -11.29
C ILE A 301 -11.10 -13.38 -11.73
N SER A 302 -10.33 -13.91 -10.78
CA SER A 302 -9.14 -14.71 -11.07
C SER A 302 -9.46 -16.02 -11.78
N ALA A 303 -10.56 -16.67 -11.40
CA ALA A 303 -11.04 -17.88 -12.07
C ALA A 303 -11.56 -17.58 -13.49
N GLU A 304 -12.34 -16.52 -13.67
CA GLU A 304 -12.84 -16.09 -14.99
C GLU A 304 -11.69 -15.75 -15.95
N LEU A 305 -10.64 -15.10 -15.45
CA LEU A 305 -9.48 -14.72 -16.25
C LEU A 305 -8.46 -15.85 -16.44
N GLY A 306 -8.62 -17.00 -15.75
CA GLY A 306 -7.76 -18.17 -15.87
C GLY A 306 -6.51 -18.18 -15.00
N TYR A 307 -6.42 -17.28 -13.99
CA TYR A 307 -5.33 -17.26 -13.01
C TYR A 307 -5.56 -18.19 -11.82
N LEU A 308 -6.79 -18.65 -11.62
CA LEU A 308 -7.16 -19.61 -10.59
C LEU A 308 -7.90 -20.79 -11.23
N ASN A 309 -7.37 -21.98 -11.03
CA ASN A 309 -8.01 -23.22 -11.47
C ASN A 309 -8.76 -23.84 -10.29
N ILE A 310 -10.08 -23.68 -10.26
CA ILE A 310 -10.93 -24.21 -9.20
C ILE A 310 -11.30 -25.67 -9.57
N PRO A 311 -10.86 -26.69 -8.78
CA PRO A 311 -11.26 -28.07 -9.01
C PRO A 311 -12.78 -28.22 -8.98
N GLU A 312 -13.33 -29.00 -9.92
CA GLU A 312 -14.77 -29.16 -10.07
C GLU A 312 -15.46 -29.63 -8.78
N GLY A 313 -16.53 -28.93 -8.40
CA GLY A 313 -17.35 -29.26 -7.25
C GLY A 313 -16.64 -29.12 -5.88
N ILE A 314 -15.46 -28.50 -5.82
CA ILE A 314 -14.77 -28.28 -4.53
C ILE A 314 -15.40 -27.12 -3.75
N VAL A 315 -15.74 -26.02 -4.42
CA VAL A 315 -16.31 -24.82 -3.79
C VAL A 315 -17.78 -25.03 -3.51
N ILE A 316 -18.20 -24.72 -2.29
CA ILE A 316 -19.58 -24.78 -1.84
C ILE A 316 -20.04 -23.40 -1.36
N ASP A 317 -21.35 -23.15 -1.44
CA ASP A 317 -21.95 -21.96 -0.83
C ASP A 317 -21.79 -21.99 0.70
N ILE A 318 -21.49 -20.86 1.30
CA ILE A 318 -21.31 -20.70 2.75
C ILE A 318 -22.55 -21.14 3.54
N ASN A 319 -23.76 -21.04 2.98
CA ASN A 319 -25.00 -21.50 3.63
C ASN A 319 -25.11 -23.03 3.71
N MET A 320 -24.22 -23.74 3.00
CA MET A 320 -24.22 -25.21 2.95
C MET A 320 -23.22 -25.84 3.93
N ILE A 321 -22.39 -25.06 4.64
CA ILE A 321 -21.31 -25.59 5.49
C ILE A 321 -21.83 -26.58 6.54
N ASN A 322 -23.00 -26.33 7.12
CA ASN A 322 -23.61 -27.19 8.14
C ASN A 322 -24.12 -28.55 7.60
N ARG A 323 -24.08 -28.77 6.27
CA ARG A 323 -24.43 -30.05 5.65
C ARG A 323 -23.22 -30.98 5.49
N TYR A 324 -22.01 -30.49 5.76
CA TYR A 324 -20.78 -31.25 5.65
C TYR A 324 -20.19 -31.52 7.04
N PRO A 325 -19.64 -32.70 7.29
CA PRO A 325 -18.93 -33.00 8.52
C PRO A 325 -17.63 -32.19 8.60
N ALA A 326 -17.12 -31.94 9.80
CA ALA A 326 -15.96 -31.11 10.06
C ALA A 326 -14.72 -31.55 9.28
N ASP A 327 -14.47 -32.86 9.18
CA ASP A 327 -13.33 -33.44 8.44
C ASP A 327 -13.42 -33.27 6.92
N LYS A 328 -14.55 -32.79 6.40
CA LYS A 328 -14.77 -32.50 4.98
C LYS A 328 -14.85 -31.01 4.66
N LEU A 329 -14.52 -30.15 5.59
CA LEU A 329 -14.73 -28.73 5.40
C LEU A 329 -13.44 -27.92 5.60
N VAL A 330 -13.20 -26.99 4.66
CA VAL A 330 -12.21 -25.92 4.72
C VAL A 330 -12.95 -24.60 4.50
N ILE A 331 -12.67 -23.61 5.32
CA ILE A 331 -13.17 -22.24 5.15
C ILE A 331 -11.97 -21.34 4.84
N ILE A 332 -11.95 -20.67 3.70
CA ILE A 332 -10.97 -19.63 3.39
C ILE A 332 -11.60 -18.27 3.71
N THR A 333 -10.92 -17.46 4.51
CA THR A 333 -11.49 -16.21 5.01
C THR A 333 -10.50 -15.05 4.95
N THR A 334 -11.03 -13.83 4.95
CA THR A 334 -10.26 -12.59 5.17
C THR A 334 -10.07 -12.30 6.65
N GLY A 335 -9.25 -11.31 6.98
CA GLY A 335 -9.05 -10.86 8.36
C GLY A 335 -7.77 -11.35 9.00
N SER A 336 -6.79 -11.71 8.18
CA SER A 336 -5.46 -12.13 8.65
C SER A 336 -4.67 -11.02 9.36
N GLN A 337 -5.08 -9.76 9.23
CA GLN A 337 -4.48 -8.59 9.88
C GLN A 337 -5.26 -8.11 11.13
N GLY A 338 -6.33 -8.82 11.48
CA GLY A 338 -7.14 -8.50 12.67
C GLY A 338 -8.02 -7.27 12.52
N GLU A 339 -8.32 -6.85 11.29
CA GLU A 339 -9.19 -5.70 11.01
C GLU A 339 -10.57 -5.90 11.68
N PRO A 340 -11.11 -4.90 12.37
CA PRO A 340 -12.31 -5.07 13.21
C PRO A 340 -13.54 -5.61 12.48
N MET A 341 -13.71 -5.22 11.22
CA MET A 341 -14.88 -5.61 10.40
C MET A 341 -14.62 -6.84 9.52
N SER A 342 -13.42 -7.43 9.59
CA SER A 342 -13.05 -8.59 8.79
C SER A 342 -13.78 -9.86 9.24
N ALA A 343 -13.86 -10.84 8.33
CA ALA A 343 -14.61 -12.05 8.59
C ALA A 343 -14.02 -12.85 9.77
N LEU A 344 -12.69 -13.07 9.83
CA LEU A 344 -12.05 -13.80 10.93
C LEU A 344 -12.24 -13.10 12.28
N THR A 345 -12.06 -11.76 12.32
CA THR A 345 -12.26 -11.00 13.56
C THR A 345 -13.70 -11.15 14.07
N ARG A 346 -14.68 -11.02 13.19
CA ARG A 346 -16.08 -11.23 13.56
C ARG A 346 -16.38 -12.65 14.02
N MET A 347 -15.72 -13.67 13.44
CA MET A 347 -15.81 -15.05 13.92
C MET A 347 -15.21 -15.17 15.33
N ALA A 348 -14.03 -14.59 15.57
CA ALA A 348 -13.34 -14.64 16.86
C ALA A 348 -14.14 -13.98 18.01
N PHE A 349 -14.91 -12.93 17.69
CA PHE A 349 -15.76 -12.24 18.66
C PHE A 349 -17.23 -12.70 18.63
N SER A 350 -17.54 -13.84 17.97
CA SER A 350 -18.88 -14.41 17.85
C SER A 350 -19.94 -13.48 17.23
N ASP A 351 -19.49 -12.55 16.36
CA ASP A 351 -20.34 -11.58 15.63
C ASP A 351 -20.56 -11.95 14.16
N HIS A 352 -20.03 -13.10 13.72
CA HIS A 352 -20.20 -13.53 12.32
C HIS A 352 -21.49 -14.31 12.13
N ARG A 353 -22.36 -13.84 11.21
CA ARG A 353 -23.74 -14.35 11.05
C ARG A 353 -23.83 -15.81 10.56
N LYS A 354 -22.82 -16.33 9.86
CA LYS A 354 -22.89 -17.62 9.15
C LYS A 354 -21.88 -18.65 9.65
N VAL A 355 -20.81 -18.22 10.28
CA VAL A 355 -19.74 -19.10 10.77
C VAL A 355 -19.52 -18.84 12.24
N GLU A 356 -19.72 -19.87 13.05
CA GLU A 356 -19.38 -19.91 14.46
C GLU A 356 -18.10 -20.74 14.66
N ILE A 357 -17.21 -20.30 15.53
CA ILE A 357 -16.00 -21.05 15.90
C ILE A 357 -16.38 -22.12 16.92
N HIS A 358 -16.00 -23.35 16.63
CA HIS A 358 -16.25 -24.49 17.51
C HIS A 358 -14.97 -24.94 18.20
N PRO A 359 -15.08 -25.60 19.38
CA PRO A 359 -13.95 -26.29 19.98
C PRO A 359 -13.33 -27.28 18.98
N ASN A 360 -12.00 -27.31 18.94
CA ASN A 360 -11.18 -28.10 18.01
C ASN A 360 -11.18 -27.64 16.54
N ASP A 361 -11.80 -26.50 16.18
CA ASP A 361 -11.54 -25.91 14.88
C ASP A 361 -10.03 -25.65 14.72
N TYR A 362 -9.49 -26.01 13.55
CA TYR A 362 -8.08 -25.80 13.24
C TYR A 362 -7.91 -24.53 12.41
N VAL A 363 -7.48 -23.46 13.06
CA VAL A 363 -7.40 -22.14 12.43
C VAL A 363 -5.95 -21.84 12.01
N ILE A 364 -5.73 -21.55 10.74
CA ILE A 364 -4.42 -21.20 10.19
C ILE A 364 -4.46 -19.72 9.78
N ILE A 365 -3.63 -18.88 10.40
CA ILE A 365 -3.44 -17.48 10.01
C ILE A 365 -2.23 -17.41 9.08
N SER A 366 -2.51 -17.42 7.78
CA SER A 366 -1.51 -17.46 6.72
C SER A 366 -1.12 -16.05 6.26
N ALA A 367 -0.61 -15.27 7.20
CA ALA A 367 -0.12 -13.90 7.00
C ALA A 367 0.85 -13.50 8.11
N THR A 368 1.80 -12.63 7.79
CA THR A 368 2.59 -11.88 8.77
C THR A 368 1.85 -10.58 9.10
N PRO A 369 1.73 -10.18 10.38
CA PRO A 369 1.17 -8.89 10.72
C PRO A 369 1.93 -7.75 10.03
N ILE A 370 1.20 -6.86 9.37
CA ILE A 370 1.76 -5.58 8.90
C ILE A 370 2.19 -4.77 10.13
N PRO A 371 3.33 -4.06 10.08
CA PRO A 371 3.77 -3.23 11.20
C PRO A 371 2.65 -2.35 11.76
N GLY A 372 2.39 -2.44 13.07
CA GLY A 372 1.28 -1.78 13.76
C GLY A 372 0.07 -2.66 14.06
N ASN A 373 -0.10 -3.79 13.35
CA ASN A 373 -1.24 -4.70 13.54
C ASN A 373 -0.96 -5.86 14.52
N GLU A 374 0.25 -5.96 15.08
CA GLU A 374 0.67 -7.11 15.91
C GLU A 374 -0.24 -7.30 17.12
N LYS A 375 -0.65 -6.21 17.79
CA LYS A 375 -1.55 -6.27 18.96
C LYS A 375 -2.95 -6.74 18.56
N THR A 376 -3.44 -6.28 17.43
CA THR A 376 -4.78 -6.60 16.94
C THR A 376 -4.86 -8.07 16.52
N VAL A 377 -3.86 -8.56 15.76
CA VAL A 377 -3.76 -9.98 15.39
C VAL A 377 -3.62 -10.85 16.63
N SER A 378 -2.75 -10.49 17.59
CA SER A 378 -2.59 -11.23 18.85
C SER A 378 -3.90 -11.33 19.64
N ARG A 379 -4.71 -10.26 19.64
CA ARG A 379 -6.04 -10.26 20.28
C ARG A 379 -6.98 -11.26 19.61
N VAL A 380 -7.03 -11.27 18.27
CA VAL A 380 -7.86 -12.22 17.50
C VAL A 380 -7.44 -13.67 17.80
N VAL A 381 -6.12 -13.96 17.78
CA VAL A 381 -5.59 -15.28 18.15
C VAL A 381 -6.06 -15.72 19.53
N ASN A 382 -5.96 -14.83 20.53
CA ASN A 382 -6.38 -15.15 21.90
C ASN A 382 -7.89 -15.42 21.99
N GLU A 383 -8.74 -14.64 21.29
CA GLU A 383 -10.19 -14.87 21.29
C GLU A 383 -10.55 -16.22 20.62
N LEU A 384 -9.91 -16.57 19.51
CA LEU A 384 -10.09 -17.88 18.88
C LEU A 384 -9.71 -19.04 19.82
N MET A 385 -8.58 -18.92 20.53
CA MET A 385 -8.16 -19.92 21.51
C MET A 385 -9.12 -20.03 22.70
N LYS A 386 -9.70 -18.94 23.16
CA LYS A 386 -10.75 -18.95 24.21
C LYS A 386 -12.00 -19.72 23.78
N LEU A 387 -12.34 -19.69 22.50
CA LEU A 387 -13.43 -20.48 21.93
C LEU A 387 -13.08 -21.97 21.74
N GLY A 388 -11.84 -22.37 22.07
CA GLY A 388 -11.36 -23.75 22.00
C GLY A 388 -10.75 -24.15 20.66
N ALA A 389 -10.47 -23.19 19.76
CA ALA A 389 -9.78 -23.46 18.51
C ALA A 389 -8.28 -23.73 18.71
N ASP A 390 -7.71 -24.60 17.90
CA ASP A 390 -6.26 -24.79 17.76
C ASP A 390 -5.76 -23.81 16.66
N VAL A 391 -4.96 -22.82 17.06
CA VAL A 391 -4.57 -21.71 16.18
C VAL A 391 -3.10 -21.82 15.80
N VAL A 392 -2.83 -21.89 14.49
CA VAL A 392 -1.50 -21.87 13.88
C VAL A 392 -1.25 -20.52 13.21
N TYR A 393 -0.11 -19.91 13.47
CA TYR A 393 0.30 -18.65 12.88
C TYR A 393 1.81 -18.64 12.58
N GLU A 394 2.31 -17.63 11.90
CA GLU A 394 3.65 -17.50 11.31
C GLU A 394 4.81 -18.01 12.20
N LYS A 395 4.79 -17.72 13.49
CA LYS A 395 5.87 -18.13 14.42
C LYS A 395 5.97 -19.64 14.63
N MET A 396 4.98 -20.39 14.23
CA MET A 396 4.89 -21.84 14.46
C MET A 396 5.25 -22.66 13.22
N TYR A 397 4.91 -22.15 12.02
CA TYR A 397 5.13 -22.80 10.73
C TYR A 397 5.33 -21.76 9.63
N GLU A 398 6.00 -22.14 8.54
CA GLU A 398 6.16 -21.29 7.34
C GLU A 398 4.84 -21.19 6.54
N VAL A 399 3.82 -20.58 7.15
CA VAL A 399 2.50 -20.40 6.53
C VAL A 399 2.38 -19.11 5.72
N HIS A 400 3.43 -18.31 5.69
CA HIS A 400 3.50 -17.05 4.96
C HIS A 400 4.89 -16.80 4.40
N VAL A 401 4.94 -16.36 3.16
CA VAL A 401 6.14 -15.85 2.49
C VAL A 401 5.82 -14.45 1.97
N SER A 402 6.76 -13.53 2.14
CA SER A 402 6.62 -12.15 1.66
C SER A 402 6.62 -12.08 0.14
N GLY A 403 5.94 -11.07 -0.42
CA GLY A 403 6.01 -10.72 -1.83
C GLY A 403 7.20 -9.83 -2.18
N HIS A 404 7.95 -9.32 -1.18
CA HIS A 404 9.00 -8.31 -1.36
C HIS A 404 10.40 -8.89 -1.17
N ALA A 405 11.36 -8.33 -1.91
CA ALA A 405 12.76 -8.72 -1.95
C ALA A 405 13.49 -8.44 -0.64
N CYS A 406 14.24 -9.41 -0.13
CA CYS A 406 15.20 -9.27 0.97
C CYS A 406 16.54 -8.68 0.49
N GLN A 407 17.49 -8.45 1.41
CA GLN A 407 18.73 -7.70 1.15
C GLN A 407 19.55 -8.25 -0.03
N GLU A 408 19.69 -9.55 -0.16
CA GLU A 408 20.53 -10.11 -1.24
C GLU A 408 19.86 -9.96 -2.62
N GLU A 409 18.54 -10.06 -2.70
CA GLU A 409 17.78 -9.80 -3.92
C GLU A 409 17.86 -8.32 -4.33
N LEU A 410 17.74 -7.40 -3.36
CA LEU A 410 17.89 -5.95 -3.59
C LEU A 410 19.28 -5.62 -4.14
N LYS A 411 20.34 -6.22 -3.58
CA LYS A 411 21.72 -6.07 -4.08
C LYS A 411 21.86 -6.64 -5.49
N MET A 412 21.23 -7.79 -5.78
CA MET A 412 21.27 -8.40 -7.11
C MET A 412 20.69 -7.45 -8.15
N ILE A 413 19.53 -6.85 -7.89
CA ILE A 413 18.92 -5.88 -8.84
C ILE A 413 19.79 -4.66 -9.04
N ILE A 414 20.37 -4.08 -7.97
CA ILE A 414 21.33 -2.98 -8.10
C ILE A 414 22.53 -3.39 -8.98
N GLY A 415 23.07 -4.59 -8.75
CA GLY A 415 24.21 -5.12 -9.51
C GLY A 415 23.92 -5.44 -10.98
N ILE A 416 22.70 -5.88 -11.29
CA ILE A 416 22.22 -6.20 -12.65
C ILE A 416 21.96 -4.91 -13.43
N VAL A 417 21.18 -4.00 -12.84
CA VAL A 417 20.73 -2.74 -13.48
C VAL A 417 21.87 -1.72 -13.58
N LYS A 418 22.84 -1.73 -12.67
CA LYS A 418 24.01 -0.82 -12.61
C LYS A 418 23.64 0.65 -12.79
N PRO A 419 22.71 1.19 -12.02
CA PRO A 419 22.20 2.54 -12.21
C PRO A 419 23.25 3.58 -11.84
N LYS A 420 23.21 4.75 -12.50
CA LYS A 420 23.98 5.91 -12.06
C LYS A 420 23.47 6.49 -10.75
N TYR A 421 22.14 6.61 -10.62
CA TYR A 421 21.46 7.13 -9.44
C TYR A 421 20.52 6.08 -8.84
N PHE A 422 20.29 6.21 -7.54
CA PHE A 422 19.42 5.30 -6.80
C PHE A 422 18.42 6.06 -5.92
N ILE A 423 17.16 5.68 -5.97
CA ILE A 423 16.07 6.20 -5.13
C ILE A 423 15.33 5.00 -4.54
N PRO A 424 15.46 4.72 -3.23
CA PRO A 424 14.63 3.71 -2.58
C PRO A 424 13.19 4.22 -2.51
N VAL A 425 12.22 3.38 -2.87
CA VAL A 425 10.78 3.67 -2.82
C VAL A 425 10.04 2.59 -2.06
N HIS A 426 8.75 2.78 -1.79
CA HIS A 426 7.86 1.81 -1.14
C HIS A 426 8.38 1.33 0.23
N GLY A 427 8.03 2.07 1.28
CA GLY A 427 8.37 1.70 2.67
C GLY A 427 8.54 2.89 3.61
N GLU A 428 8.59 2.56 4.90
CA GLU A 428 8.89 3.51 5.95
C GLU A 428 10.34 4.03 5.88
N LEU A 429 10.64 5.15 6.51
CA LEU A 429 11.98 5.77 6.50
C LEU A 429 13.10 4.81 6.90
N LYS A 430 12.84 3.88 7.84
CA LYS A 430 13.83 2.87 8.23
C LYS A 430 14.20 1.93 7.08
N HIS A 431 13.20 1.52 6.28
CA HIS A 431 13.38 0.67 5.10
C HIS A 431 14.16 1.41 4.00
N LEU A 432 13.75 2.67 3.69
CA LEU A 432 14.42 3.51 2.70
C LEU A 432 15.89 3.77 3.06
N ARG A 433 16.17 4.08 4.33
CA ARG A 433 17.55 4.27 4.83
C ARG A 433 18.38 2.99 4.74
N LYS A 434 17.80 1.86 5.10
CA LYS A 434 18.49 0.58 5.01
C LYS A 434 18.84 0.23 3.57
N HIS A 435 17.88 0.41 2.65
CA HIS A 435 18.09 0.16 1.22
C HIS A 435 19.15 1.11 0.63
N ALA A 436 19.12 2.40 0.99
CA ALA A 436 20.18 3.35 0.63
C ALA A 436 21.56 2.90 1.12
N GLY A 437 21.64 2.31 2.32
CA GLY A 437 22.88 1.71 2.86
C GLY A 437 23.35 0.50 2.05
N LEU A 438 22.41 -0.34 1.55
CA LEU A 438 22.74 -1.43 0.64
C LEU A 438 23.31 -0.91 -0.69
N ALA A 439 22.67 0.11 -1.28
CA ALA A 439 23.13 0.75 -2.52
C ALA A 439 24.55 1.34 -2.36
N LEU A 440 24.83 1.99 -1.23
CA LEU A 440 26.16 2.49 -0.89
C LEU A 440 27.18 1.34 -0.80
N SER A 441 26.83 0.22 -0.17
CA SER A 441 27.69 -0.97 -0.06
C SER A 441 27.97 -1.62 -1.41
N MET A 442 27.07 -1.44 -2.39
CA MET A 442 27.22 -1.91 -3.77
C MET A 442 28.04 -0.93 -4.65
N GLY A 443 28.58 0.15 -4.06
CA GLY A 443 29.46 1.09 -4.73
C GLY A 443 28.77 2.29 -5.39
N ILE A 444 27.47 2.51 -5.18
CA ILE A 444 26.81 3.74 -5.63
C ILE A 444 27.27 4.89 -4.71
N PRO A 445 27.88 5.97 -5.24
CA PRO A 445 28.32 7.10 -4.42
C PRO A 445 27.16 7.72 -3.63
N LYS A 446 27.44 8.19 -2.41
CA LYS A 446 26.43 8.77 -1.52
C LYS A 446 25.66 9.94 -2.16
N GLU A 447 26.34 10.77 -2.93
CA GLU A 447 25.76 11.89 -3.68
C GLU A 447 24.85 11.46 -4.83
N ASN A 448 24.88 10.19 -5.21
CA ASN A 448 24.04 9.59 -6.23
C ASN A 448 22.84 8.83 -5.64
N ILE A 449 22.65 8.87 -4.32
CA ILE A 449 21.55 8.22 -3.61
C ILE A 449 20.64 9.31 -3.03
N LEU A 450 19.35 9.27 -3.35
CA LEU A 450 18.35 10.21 -2.83
C LEU A 450 17.30 9.47 -2.02
N ILE A 451 17.22 9.74 -0.73
CA ILE A 451 16.07 9.38 0.10
C ILE A 451 15.13 10.59 0.09
N ALA A 452 13.99 10.44 -0.55
CA ALA A 452 13.00 11.50 -0.69
C ALA A 452 11.83 11.33 0.29
N ASP A 453 11.01 12.37 0.39
CA ASP A 453 9.74 12.37 1.11
C ASP A 453 8.58 12.58 0.12
N ASN A 454 7.36 12.23 0.54
CA ASN A 454 6.16 12.60 -0.21
C ASN A 454 6.09 14.12 -0.39
N GLY A 455 5.66 14.56 -1.55
CA GLY A 455 5.63 15.98 -1.95
C GLY A 455 6.96 16.53 -2.47
N ARG A 456 8.06 15.77 -2.42
CA ARG A 456 9.33 16.19 -3.00
C ARG A 456 9.40 15.88 -4.49
N VAL A 457 10.06 16.76 -5.24
CA VAL A 457 10.33 16.61 -6.66
C VAL A 457 11.81 16.33 -6.87
N ALA A 458 12.14 15.14 -7.36
CA ALA A 458 13.48 14.78 -7.78
C ALA A 458 13.72 15.19 -9.24
N GLU A 459 14.70 16.03 -9.50
CA GLU A 459 15.21 16.31 -10.83
C GLU A 459 16.41 15.42 -11.15
N ILE A 460 16.28 14.64 -12.22
CA ILE A 460 17.24 13.61 -12.63
C ILE A 460 17.79 13.97 -14.00
N SER A 461 19.09 14.19 -14.08
CA SER A 461 19.78 14.48 -15.33
C SER A 461 21.08 13.68 -15.44
N LYS A 462 21.70 13.67 -16.62
CA LYS A 462 23.01 13.04 -16.78
C LYS A 462 24.10 13.63 -15.87
N LYS A 463 23.89 14.85 -15.34
CA LYS A 463 24.87 15.56 -14.51
C LYS A 463 24.60 15.47 -13.01
N ALA A 464 23.33 15.45 -12.60
CA ALA A 464 22.97 15.52 -11.20
C ALA A 464 21.62 14.87 -10.91
N LEU A 465 21.47 14.37 -9.68
CA LEU A 465 20.23 14.03 -9.00
C LEU A 465 20.03 15.04 -7.87
N ARG A 466 18.91 15.77 -7.87
CA ARG A 466 18.66 16.82 -6.88
C ARG A 466 17.17 16.85 -6.52
N CYS A 467 16.89 17.20 -5.28
CA CYS A 467 15.54 17.55 -4.85
C CYS A 467 15.37 19.08 -4.95
N THR A 468 14.50 19.55 -5.86
CA THR A 468 14.49 20.96 -6.27
C THR A 468 13.27 21.74 -5.83
N SER A 469 12.14 21.07 -5.67
CA SER A 469 10.87 21.71 -5.33
C SER A 469 9.96 20.77 -4.54
N THR A 470 8.81 21.29 -4.15
CA THR A 470 7.74 20.54 -3.49
C THR A 470 6.43 20.73 -4.22
N VAL A 471 5.57 19.70 -4.14
CA VAL A 471 4.20 19.70 -4.65
C VAL A 471 3.25 19.25 -3.54
N PRO A 472 1.96 19.60 -3.58
CA PRO A 472 0.96 19.05 -2.67
C PRO A 472 0.99 17.51 -2.72
N ALA A 473 1.09 16.88 -1.55
CA ALA A 473 1.11 15.42 -1.38
C ALA A 473 0.68 15.08 0.04
N GLY A 474 -0.52 15.47 0.39
CA GLY A 474 -1.10 15.24 1.71
C GLY A 474 -1.79 13.87 1.82
N ARG A 475 -2.54 13.74 2.91
CA ARG A 475 -3.47 12.63 3.15
C ARG A 475 -4.88 13.16 2.99
N VAL A 476 -5.69 12.52 2.16
CA VAL A 476 -7.11 12.78 2.00
C VAL A 476 -7.87 11.64 2.64
N PHE A 477 -8.65 11.94 3.68
CA PHE A 477 -9.39 10.93 4.43
C PHE A 477 -10.75 10.67 3.79
N VAL A 478 -11.14 9.40 3.77
CA VAL A 478 -12.47 8.95 3.38
C VAL A 478 -13.19 8.45 4.63
N ASP A 479 -14.40 8.95 4.87
CA ASP A 479 -15.28 8.57 5.97
C ASP A 479 -16.71 8.44 5.42
N GLY A 480 -17.17 7.20 5.26
CA GLY A 480 -18.44 6.92 4.59
C GLY A 480 -18.48 7.45 3.16
N TYR A 481 -19.38 8.40 2.90
CA TYR A 481 -19.50 9.08 1.60
C TYR A 481 -18.62 10.34 1.48
N GLY A 482 -18.06 10.82 2.60
CA GLY A 482 -17.22 12.01 2.65
C GLY A 482 -15.81 11.73 2.16
N VAL A 483 -15.28 12.60 1.30
CA VAL A 483 -13.90 12.55 0.80
C VAL A 483 -13.25 13.90 1.03
N GLY A 484 -12.28 13.94 1.96
CA GLY A 484 -11.52 15.15 2.27
C GLY A 484 -12.21 16.15 3.20
N ASP A 485 -13.41 15.86 3.69
CA ASP A 485 -14.16 16.68 4.65
C ASP A 485 -13.71 16.46 6.11
N VAL A 486 -13.06 15.34 6.38
CA VAL A 486 -12.42 15.04 7.66
C VAL A 486 -10.99 15.58 7.66
N GLY A 487 -10.73 16.59 8.48
CA GLY A 487 -9.39 17.17 8.66
C GLY A 487 -8.78 16.86 10.03
N SER A 488 -7.58 17.39 10.27
CA SER A 488 -6.84 17.20 11.53
C SER A 488 -7.63 17.67 12.77
N VAL A 489 -8.47 18.68 12.62
CA VAL A 489 -9.33 19.20 13.69
C VAL A 489 -10.36 18.15 14.08
N VAL A 490 -11.08 17.59 13.09
CA VAL A 490 -12.10 16.57 13.34
C VAL A 490 -11.49 15.31 13.98
N LEU A 491 -10.33 14.87 13.51
CA LEU A 491 -9.64 13.72 14.11
C LEU A 491 -9.20 13.99 15.54
N ARG A 492 -8.68 15.18 15.82
CA ARG A 492 -8.32 15.59 17.18
C ARG A 492 -9.54 15.57 18.10
N ASP A 493 -10.66 16.12 17.63
CA ASP A 493 -11.89 16.16 18.41
C ASP A 493 -12.46 14.75 18.67
N ARG A 494 -12.45 13.87 17.67
CA ARG A 494 -12.83 12.46 17.83
C ARG A 494 -11.93 11.74 18.85
N LYS A 495 -10.62 12.00 18.81
CA LYS A 495 -9.65 11.44 19.76
C LYS A 495 -9.92 11.93 21.19
N HIS A 496 -10.16 13.23 21.36
CA HIS A 496 -10.50 13.83 22.64
C HIS A 496 -11.81 13.23 23.22
N LEU A 497 -12.86 13.18 22.38
CA LEU A 497 -14.13 12.55 22.75
C LEU A 497 -13.96 11.08 23.15
N ALA A 498 -13.10 10.33 22.46
CA ALA A 498 -12.86 8.93 22.76
C ALA A 498 -12.04 8.70 24.05
N GLN A 499 -11.19 9.65 24.42
CA GLN A 499 -10.34 9.56 25.62
C GLN A 499 -11.08 9.96 26.89
N ASP A 500 -11.68 11.14 26.91
CA ASP A 500 -12.19 11.77 28.13
C ASP A 500 -13.70 12.03 28.11
N GLY A 501 -14.36 11.83 26.96
CA GLY A 501 -15.80 12.00 26.83
C GLY A 501 -16.23 13.47 26.65
N LEU A 502 -17.52 13.71 26.89
CA LEU A 502 -18.21 14.98 26.63
C LEU A 502 -19.00 15.43 27.86
N VAL A 503 -18.95 16.73 28.15
CA VAL A 503 -19.83 17.42 29.11
C VAL A 503 -20.54 18.54 28.35
N ILE A 504 -21.86 18.51 28.33
CA ILE A 504 -22.73 19.53 27.76
C ILE A 504 -23.30 20.36 28.92
N VAL A 505 -23.20 21.67 28.81
CA VAL A 505 -23.85 22.62 29.72
C VAL A 505 -24.88 23.40 28.94
N ALA A 506 -26.16 23.12 29.17
CA ALA A 506 -27.28 23.74 28.46
C ALA A 506 -27.98 24.78 29.35
N VAL A 507 -28.16 25.99 28.86
CA VAL A 507 -28.76 27.08 29.62
C VAL A 507 -29.60 27.99 28.72
N CYS A 508 -30.74 28.47 29.25
CA CYS A 508 -31.54 29.53 28.63
C CYS A 508 -31.27 30.88 29.30
N ILE A 509 -30.91 31.90 28.54
CA ILE A 509 -30.58 33.24 29.03
C ILE A 509 -31.47 34.26 28.32
N ASP A 510 -32.08 35.16 29.11
CA ASP A 510 -32.85 36.29 28.57
C ASP A 510 -31.90 37.27 27.87
N ARG A 511 -32.25 37.63 26.65
CA ARG A 511 -31.37 38.43 25.78
C ARG A 511 -31.18 39.87 26.27
N GLU A 512 -32.17 40.44 26.94
CA GLU A 512 -32.13 41.83 27.36
C GLU A 512 -31.48 42.01 28.74
N SER A 513 -31.82 41.14 29.68
CA SER A 513 -31.34 41.23 31.05
C SER A 513 -30.09 40.44 31.34
N GLY A 514 -29.72 39.44 30.48
CA GLY A 514 -28.64 38.50 30.75
C GLY A 514 -28.94 37.49 31.86
N MET A 515 -30.20 37.46 32.37
CA MET A 515 -30.57 36.55 33.47
C MET A 515 -30.83 35.15 32.99
N ILE A 516 -30.45 34.16 33.82
CA ILE A 516 -30.73 32.73 33.55
C ILE A 516 -32.25 32.51 33.74
N VAL A 517 -32.92 32.09 32.67
CA VAL A 517 -34.35 31.75 32.66
C VAL A 517 -34.60 30.30 33.01
N SER A 518 -33.72 29.40 32.54
CA SER A 518 -33.80 27.94 32.80
C SER A 518 -32.43 27.29 32.68
N GLY A 519 -32.20 26.24 33.47
CA GLY A 519 -30.92 25.54 33.59
C GLY A 519 -30.01 26.22 34.64
N PRO A 520 -28.64 26.03 34.56
CA PRO A 520 -27.91 25.20 33.61
C PRO A 520 -28.13 23.69 33.86
N ASP A 521 -28.42 22.97 32.79
CA ASP A 521 -28.46 21.52 32.79
C ASP A 521 -27.14 20.94 32.32
N VAL A 522 -26.59 20.00 33.13
CA VAL A 522 -25.32 19.35 32.82
C VAL A 522 -25.53 17.91 32.43
N VAL A 523 -25.15 17.56 31.20
CA VAL A 523 -25.26 16.21 30.64
C VAL A 523 -23.90 15.70 30.24
N THR A 524 -23.56 14.46 30.61
CA THR A 524 -22.27 13.84 30.26
C THR A 524 -22.45 12.58 29.44
N ARG A 525 -21.49 12.30 28.55
CA ARG A 525 -21.38 11.04 27.80
C ARG A 525 -19.91 10.62 27.72
N GLY A 526 -19.66 9.33 28.08
CA GLY A 526 -18.32 8.76 28.01
C GLY A 526 -17.32 9.33 29.04
N PHE A 527 -17.76 10.20 29.96
CA PHE A 527 -16.90 10.84 30.98
C PHE A 527 -17.02 10.17 32.36
N VAL A 528 -18.20 10.25 32.98
CA VAL A 528 -18.49 9.68 34.30
C VAL A 528 -19.82 8.94 34.32
N TYR A 529 -19.98 7.98 35.24
CA TYR A 529 -21.25 7.33 35.47
C TYR A 529 -22.15 8.24 36.34
N VAL A 530 -23.17 8.83 35.69
CA VAL A 530 -23.99 9.90 36.26
C VAL A 530 -24.59 9.54 37.61
N LYS A 531 -25.05 8.29 37.82
CA LYS A 531 -25.69 7.83 39.09
C LYS A 531 -24.75 7.85 40.29
N GLU A 532 -23.42 7.81 40.08
CA GLU A 532 -22.40 7.81 41.12
C GLU A 532 -21.65 9.15 41.18
N SER A 533 -22.08 10.16 40.43
CA SER A 533 -21.36 11.42 40.25
C SER A 533 -22.26 12.63 40.42
N GLU A 534 -23.37 12.53 41.18
CA GLU A 534 -24.34 13.61 41.39
C GLU A 534 -23.67 14.87 42.01
N GLU A 535 -22.76 14.68 42.96
CA GLU A 535 -22.01 15.80 43.57
C GLU A 535 -21.19 16.57 42.54
N LEU A 536 -20.52 15.88 41.62
CA LEU A 536 -19.74 16.52 40.54
C LEU A 536 -20.63 17.29 39.57
N ILE A 537 -21.78 16.71 39.22
CA ILE A 537 -22.76 17.34 38.31
C ILE A 537 -23.37 18.59 38.94
N ASN A 538 -23.68 18.52 40.26
CA ASN A 538 -24.21 19.68 40.98
C ASN A 538 -23.16 20.79 41.12
N ALA A 539 -21.92 20.44 41.47
CA ALA A 539 -20.83 21.40 41.47
C ALA A 539 -20.62 22.06 40.11
N ALA A 540 -20.76 21.29 39.02
CA ALA A 540 -20.68 21.85 37.67
C ALA A 540 -21.82 22.82 37.33
N ARG A 541 -23.02 22.57 37.85
CA ARG A 541 -24.14 23.51 37.72
C ARG A 541 -23.88 24.82 38.47
N GLU A 542 -23.39 24.74 39.70
CA GLU A 542 -23.04 25.91 40.53
C GLU A 542 -21.99 26.75 39.82
N VAL A 543 -20.88 26.16 39.41
CA VAL A 543 -19.80 26.84 38.66
C VAL A 543 -20.31 27.43 37.34
N ALA A 544 -21.24 26.75 36.66
CA ALA A 544 -21.83 27.30 35.44
C ALA A 544 -22.67 28.54 35.70
N VAL A 545 -23.44 28.60 36.81
CA VAL A 545 -24.19 29.80 37.21
C VAL A 545 -23.21 30.93 37.50
N GLU A 546 -22.21 30.71 38.35
CA GLU A 546 -21.20 31.72 38.72
C GLU A 546 -20.48 32.28 37.49
N ALA A 547 -20.09 31.40 36.53
CA ALA A 547 -19.41 31.78 35.30
C ALA A 547 -20.30 32.65 34.38
N ILE A 548 -21.60 32.41 34.35
CA ILE A 548 -22.56 33.21 33.57
C ILE A 548 -22.77 34.56 34.23
N GLU A 549 -23.08 34.58 35.55
CA GLU A 549 -23.36 35.79 36.29
C GLU A 549 -22.16 36.76 36.23
N ALA A 550 -20.93 36.24 36.39
CA ALA A 550 -19.70 37.03 36.26
C ALA A 550 -19.52 37.73 34.91
N GLN A 551 -20.13 37.20 33.84
CA GLN A 551 -20.04 37.76 32.49
C GLN A 551 -21.25 38.66 32.12
N THR A 552 -22.36 38.57 32.88
CA THR A 552 -23.59 39.31 32.64
C THR A 552 -23.75 40.48 33.62
N ASP A 553 -22.98 40.55 34.70
CA ASP A 553 -22.97 41.61 35.68
C ASP A 553 -22.44 42.92 35.03
N GLY A 554 -23.32 43.88 34.74
CA GLY A 554 -22.97 45.17 34.10
C GLY A 554 -23.78 45.52 32.85
N GLY A 555 -24.71 44.68 32.42
CA GLY A 555 -25.74 45.01 31.40
C GLY A 555 -25.27 44.98 29.94
N TYR A 556 -24.00 44.73 29.65
CA TYR A 556 -23.47 44.44 28.33
C TYR A 556 -22.62 43.16 28.36
N PHE A 557 -23.05 42.15 27.63
CA PHE A 557 -22.37 40.85 27.59
C PHE A 557 -22.22 40.32 26.17
N ASP A 558 -21.18 39.53 25.95
CA ASP A 558 -20.87 38.87 24.69
C ASP A 558 -21.02 37.34 24.82
N TRP A 559 -21.81 36.74 23.96
CA TRP A 559 -22.08 35.31 23.95
C TRP A 559 -20.82 34.46 23.81
N ASN A 560 -19.80 34.95 23.10
CA ASN A 560 -18.55 34.21 22.95
C ASN A 560 -17.75 34.22 24.26
N SER A 561 -17.79 35.35 24.98
CA SER A 561 -17.15 35.47 26.29
C SER A 561 -17.81 34.55 27.33
N ILE A 562 -19.14 34.48 27.37
CA ILE A 562 -19.87 33.56 28.25
C ILE A 562 -19.52 32.10 27.91
N LYS A 563 -19.53 31.71 26.63
CA LYS A 563 -19.17 30.37 26.20
C LYS A 563 -17.70 30.01 26.55
N ALA A 564 -16.79 30.97 26.46
CA ALA A 564 -15.40 30.78 26.81
C ALA A 564 -15.24 30.60 28.33
N SER A 565 -15.86 31.48 29.15
CA SER A 565 -15.84 31.39 30.61
C SER A 565 -16.42 30.05 31.10
N LEU A 566 -17.61 29.65 30.61
CA LEU A 566 -18.20 28.35 30.91
C LEU A 566 -17.27 27.19 30.60
N ARG A 567 -16.62 27.22 29.44
CA ARG A 567 -15.70 26.15 29.03
C ARG A 567 -14.51 26.08 29.98
N ASP A 568 -13.92 27.21 30.29
CA ASP A 568 -12.67 27.27 31.08
C ASP A 568 -12.93 26.88 32.54
N GLU A 569 -13.97 27.42 33.18
CA GLU A 569 -14.32 27.13 34.57
C GLU A 569 -14.77 25.67 34.77
N ILE A 570 -15.63 25.16 33.87
CA ILE A 570 -16.04 23.74 33.93
C ILE A 570 -14.87 22.80 33.64
N SER A 571 -13.98 23.14 32.68
CA SER A 571 -12.77 22.33 32.42
C SER A 571 -11.88 22.30 33.66
N HIS A 572 -11.69 23.42 34.33
CA HIS A 572 -10.91 23.51 35.54
C HIS A 572 -11.47 22.63 36.66
N LEU A 573 -12.77 22.75 36.94
CA LEU A 573 -13.48 21.92 37.91
C LEU A 573 -13.33 20.43 37.60
N MET A 574 -13.59 20.03 36.32
CA MET A 574 -13.51 18.62 35.93
C MET A 574 -12.10 18.07 36.13
N TYR A 575 -11.08 18.83 35.71
CA TYR A 575 -9.68 18.42 35.91
C TYR A 575 -9.28 18.35 37.37
N GLU A 576 -9.67 19.32 38.20
CA GLU A 576 -9.36 19.29 39.65
C GLU A 576 -9.94 18.06 40.33
N ARG A 577 -11.21 17.77 40.04
CA ARG A 577 -11.95 16.70 40.73
C ARG A 577 -11.64 15.31 40.17
N THR A 578 -11.27 15.19 38.89
CA THR A 578 -11.17 13.85 38.22
C THR A 578 -9.81 13.59 37.57
N LYS A 579 -8.97 14.60 37.37
CA LYS A 579 -7.73 14.56 36.57
C LYS A 579 -7.98 14.14 35.11
N ARG A 580 -9.20 14.35 34.62
CA ARG A 580 -9.62 14.12 33.24
C ARG A 580 -10.04 15.46 32.63
N SER A 581 -9.93 15.56 31.30
CA SER A 581 -10.23 16.78 30.54
C SER A 581 -11.30 16.50 29.48
N PRO A 582 -12.56 16.29 29.84
CA PRO A 582 -13.62 16.05 28.85
C PRO A 582 -13.81 17.25 27.94
N MET A 583 -14.34 17.03 26.74
CA MET A 583 -14.74 18.12 25.86
C MET A 583 -15.95 18.86 26.48
N ILE A 584 -15.82 20.15 26.73
CA ILE A 584 -16.91 20.98 27.26
C ILE A 584 -17.65 21.66 26.11
N LEU A 585 -18.97 21.45 26.02
CA LEU A 585 -19.83 22.04 25.01
C LEU A 585 -20.90 22.94 25.67
N PRO A 586 -20.67 24.26 25.77
CA PRO A 586 -21.69 25.20 26.21
C PRO A 586 -22.78 25.37 25.12
N VAL A 587 -24.03 25.15 25.49
CA VAL A 587 -25.20 25.36 24.64
C VAL A 587 -26.05 26.45 25.30
N ILE A 588 -26.00 27.65 24.72
CA ILE A 588 -26.76 28.80 25.21
C ILE A 588 -27.91 29.04 24.26
N MET A 589 -29.13 29.04 24.79
CA MET A 589 -30.37 29.43 24.07
C MET A 589 -30.80 30.80 24.53
N GLU A 590 -31.04 31.70 23.56
CA GLU A 590 -31.55 33.03 23.80
C GLU A 590 -33.08 32.98 23.86
N VAL A 591 -33.70 33.61 24.85
CA VAL A 591 -35.14 33.73 25.04
C VAL A 591 -35.54 35.18 25.29
#